data_ba28645c9063abaacb5806a98e1ba344
#
_entry.id   ba28645c9063abaacb5806a98e1ba344
#
_cell.length_a   1.000
_cell.length_b   1.000
_cell.length_c   1.000
_cell.angle_alpha   90.00
_cell.angle_beta   90.00
_cell.angle_gamma   90.00
#
_symmetry.space_group_name_H-M   'P 1'
#
loop_
_entity.id
_entity.type
_entity.pdbx_description
1 polymer ?
#
loop_
_entity_poly.entity_id
_entity_poly.type
_entity_poly.pdbx_seq_one_letter_code
_entity_poly.pdbx_strand_id
1 'polypeptide(L)' 'MFEHDQKIVQQLLSENPDFKLLYVKHQELNDKVDKAGSGVLPLDDVTLENMKKERLLLMDKMALLIHKHRREGA' A
#
# COMPACT_ATOMS: atom_id res chain seq x y z
N MET A 1 3.85 8.07 0.86
CA MET A 1 3.33 7.17 1.93
C MET A 1 4.46 6.89 2.90
N PHE A 2 4.91 6.32 3.62
CA PHE A 2 5.98 6.02 4.57
C PHE A 2 7.31 6.78 4.33
N GLU A 3 7.25 8.09 4.19
CA GLU A 3 8.44 8.90 3.81
C GLU A 3 9.57 8.84 4.84
N HIS A 4 9.22 8.76 6.13
CA HIS A 4 10.20 8.71 7.21
C HIS A 4 10.77 7.30 7.43
N ASP A 5 10.18 6.29 6.78
CA ASP A 5 10.53 4.88 6.99
C ASP A 5 11.08 4.24 5.72
N GLN A 6 11.64 5.02 4.80
CA GLN A 6 12.09 4.52 3.51
C GLN A 6 13.13 3.40 3.61
N LYS A 7 14.06 3.50 4.55
CA LYS A 7 15.05 2.44 4.74
C LYS A 7 14.40 1.14 5.18
N ILE A 8 13.44 1.22 6.09
CA ILE A 8 12.69 0.05 6.55
C ILE A 8 11.87 -0.54 5.40
N VAL A 9 11.22 0.30 4.61
CA VAL A 9 10.46 -0.14 3.44
C VAL A 9 11.37 -0.89 2.47
N GLN A 10 12.55 -0.36 2.16
CA GLN A 10 13.51 -1.01 1.28
C GLN A 10 13.95 -2.38 1.82
N GLN A 11 14.24 -2.45 3.11
CA GLN A 11 14.62 -3.70 3.74
C GLN A 11 13.50 -4.74 3.68
N LEU A 12 12.27 -4.33 4.01
CA LEU A 12 11.12 -5.22 3.97
C LEU A 12 10.81 -5.69 2.55
N LEU A 13 10.97 -4.83 1.55
CA LEU A 13 10.76 -5.23 0.16
C LEU A 13 11.71 -6.33 -0.28
N SER A 14 12.94 -6.33 0.24
CA SER A 14 13.92 -7.36 -0.11
C SER A 14 13.86 -8.60 0.78
N GLU A 15 13.39 -8.47 2.02
CA GLU A 15 13.45 -9.54 3.02
C GLU A 15 12.11 -10.20 3.34
N ASN A 16 11.00 -9.49 3.14
CA ASN A 16 9.68 -9.96 3.53
C ASN A 16 8.77 -10.08 2.31
N PRO A 17 8.52 -11.31 1.81
CA PRO A 17 7.67 -11.49 0.63
C PRO A 17 6.21 -11.06 0.85
N ASP A 18 5.71 -11.15 2.08
CA ASP A 18 4.36 -10.69 2.40
C ASP A 18 4.25 -9.18 2.28
N PHE A 19 5.25 -8.46 2.77
CA PHE A 19 5.30 -7.00 2.62
C PHE A 19 5.39 -6.61 1.16
N LYS A 20 6.23 -7.29 0.39
CA LYS A 20 6.36 -7.02 -1.04
C LYS A 20 5.04 -7.19 -1.77
N LEU A 21 4.29 -8.24 -1.45
CA LEU A 21 2.98 -8.48 -2.05
C LEU A 21 1.99 -7.37 -1.71
N LEU A 22 1.95 -6.95 -0.45
CA LEU A 22 1.11 -5.84 -0.01
C LEU A 22 1.48 -4.54 -0.73
N TYR A 23 2.76 -4.28 -0.87
CA TYR A 23 3.28 -3.09 -1.55
C TYR A 23 2.86 -3.05 -3.01
N VAL A 24 3.03 -4.17 -3.74
CA VAL A 24 2.65 -4.26 -5.15
C VAL A 24 1.15 -4.05 -5.32
N LYS A 25 0.33 -4.70 -4.49
CA LYS A 25 -1.13 -4.54 -4.53
C LYS A 25 -1.54 -3.11 -4.25
N HIS A 26 -0.90 -2.46 -3.29
CA HIS A 26 -1.18 -1.06 -2.97
C HIS A 26 -0.86 -0.15 -4.16
N GLN A 27 0.26 -0.37 -4.82
CA GLN A 27 0.64 0.41 -6.01
C GLN A 27 -0.38 0.25 -7.13
N GLU A 28 -0.82 -0.98 -7.37
CA GLU A 28 -1.83 -1.25 -8.41
C GLU A 28 -3.15 -0.55 -8.11
N LEU A 29 -3.63 -0.64 -6.87
CA LEU A 29 -4.86 0.02 -6.46
C LEU A 29 -4.74 1.54 -6.52
N ASN A 30 -3.62 2.07 -6.08
CA ASN A 30 -3.36 3.50 -6.12
C ASN A 30 -3.41 4.03 -7.56
N ASP A 31 -2.80 3.30 -8.49
CA ASP A 31 -2.82 3.65 -9.92
C ASP A 31 -4.25 3.64 -10.47
N LYS A 32 -5.02 2.60 -10.15
CA LYS A 32 -6.42 2.50 -10.60
C LYS A 32 -7.30 3.61 -10.03
N VAL A 33 -7.14 3.93 -8.76
CA VAL A 33 -7.89 5.02 -8.11
C VAL A 33 -7.55 6.35 -8.75
N ASP A 34 -6.28 6.60 -9.03
CA ASP A 34 -5.84 7.83 -9.68
C ASP A 34 -6.42 7.94 -11.10
N LYS A 35 -6.41 6.87 -11.87
CA LYS A 35 -6.97 6.83 -13.22
C LYS A 35 -8.48 7.03 -13.21
N ALA A 36 -9.18 6.46 -12.23
CA ALA A 36 -10.62 6.67 -12.07
C ALA A 36 -10.92 8.12 -11.74
N GLY A 37 -10.11 8.73 -10.88
CA GLY A 37 -10.26 10.13 -10.50
C GLY A 37 -10.04 11.09 -11.65
N SER A 38 -9.16 10.75 -12.60
CA SER A 38 -8.90 11.58 -13.78
C SER A 38 -9.83 11.27 -14.97
N GLY A 39 -10.72 10.30 -14.83
CA GLY A 39 -11.65 9.90 -15.89
C GLY A 39 -11.07 8.96 -16.94
N VAL A 40 -9.81 8.55 -16.80
CA VAL A 40 -9.16 7.63 -17.73
C VAL A 40 -9.73 6.22 -17.60
N LEU A 41 -10.06 5.81 -16.37
CA LEU A 41 -10.67 4.51 -16.09
C LEU A 41 -12.08 4.73 -15.55
N PRO A 42 -13.14 4.42 -16.33
CA PRO A 42 -14.51 4.60 -15.87
C PRO A 42 -14.90 3.53 -14.88
N LEU A 43 -15.06 3.89 -13.62
CA LEU A 43 -15.51 3.02 -12.55
C LEU A 43 -16.77 3.60 -11.93
N ASP A 44 -17.68 2.73 -11.49
CA ASP A 44 -18.83 3.15 -10.71
C ASP A 44 -18.40 3.53 -9.29
N ASP A 45 -19.26 4.29 -8.60
CA ASP A 45 -18.92 4.82 -7.27
C ASP A 45 -18.67 3.71 -6.25
N VAL A 46 -19.45 2.64 -6.30
CA VAL A 46 -19.31 1.51 -5.36
C VAL A 46 -17.96 0.83 -5.53
N THR A 47 -17.57 0.55 -6.77
CA THR A 47 -16.27 -0.08 -7.08
C THR A 47 -15.13 0.82 -6.64
N LEU A 48 -15.20 2.11 -6.93
CA LEU A 48 -14.17 3.08 -6.54
C LEU A 48 -14.02 3.16 -5.02
N GLU A 49 -15.14 3.21 -4.29
CA GLU A 49 -15.10 3.25 -2.83
C GLU A 49 -14.51 1.96 -2.24
N ASN A 50 -14.84 0.81 -2.82
CA ASN A 50 -14.26 -0.46 -2.38
C ASN A 50 -12.75 -0.51 -2.60
N MET A 51 -12.27 0.03 -3.71
CA MET A 51 -10.84 0.12 -4.00
C MET A 51 -10.11 1.03 -3.01
N LYS A 52 -10.71 2.16 -2.65
CA LYS A 52 -10.16 3.08 -1.66
C LYS A 52 -10.07 2.42 -0.29
N LYS A 53 -11.10 1.68 0.11
CA LYS A 53 -11.11 0.94 1.37
C LYS A 53 -10.03 -0.14 1.40
N GLU A 54 -9.89 -0.89 0.31
CA GLU A 54 -8.85 -1.92 0.21
C GLU A 54 -7.45 -1.30 0.24
N ARG A 55 -7.25 -0.18 -0.45
CA ARG A 55 -5.99 0.54 -0.41
C ARG A 55 -5.62 0.93 1.01
N LEU A 56 -6.57 1.44 1.78
CA LEU A 56 -6.35 1.81 3.17
C LEU A 56 -6.01 0.60 4.04
N LEU A 57 -6.72 -0.52 3.84
CA LEU A 57 -6.42 -1.76 4.56
C LEU A 57 -5.00 -2.27 4.27
N LEU A 58 -4.57 -2.19 3.02
CA LEU A 58 -3.21 -2.58 2.64
C LEU A 58 -2.17 -1.67 3.32
N MET A 59 -2.45 -0.36 3.37
CA MET A 59 -1.59 0.58 4.08
C MET A 59 -1.49 0.25 5.56
N ASP A 60 -2.60 -0.08 6.20
CA ASP A 60 -2.61 -0.44 7.61
C ASP A 60 -1.78 -1.69 7.89
N LYS A 61 -1.90 -2.70 7.02
CA LYS A 61 -1.10 -3.93 7.15
C LYS A 61 0.39 -3.66 6.95
N MET A 62 0.74 -2.83 5.98
CA MET A 62 2.13 -2.44 5.77
C MET A 62 2.68 -1.64 6.95
N ALA A 63 1.88 -0.74 7.51
CA ALA A 63 2.27 0.05 8.67
C ALA A 63 2.56 -0.84 9.88
N LEU A 64 1.76 -1.89 10.10
CA LEU A 64 2.00 -2.85 11.16
C LEU A 64 3.33 -3.57 10.99
N LEU A 65 3.65 -3.99 9.78
CA LEU A 65 4.91 -4.66 9.48
C LEU A 65 6.11 -3.72 9.66
N ILE A 66 5.97 -2.48 9.25
CA ILE A 66 7.01 -1.47 9.44
C ILE A 66 7.24 -1.23 10.93
N HIS A 67 6.18 -1.08 11.69
CA HIS A 67 6.26 -0.86 13.14
C HIS A 67 6.92 -2.04 13.84
N LYS A 68 6.53 -3.25 13.49
CA LYS A 68 7.13 -4.47 14.04
C LYS A 68 8.62 -4.55 13.71
N HIS A 69 8.99 -4.27 12.47
CA HIS A 69 10.40 -4.28 12.05
C HIS A 69 11.23 -3.27 12.83
N ARG A 70 10.69 -2.07 13.03
CA ARG A 70 11.36 -1.01 13.80
C ARG A 70 11.59 -1.46 15.25
N ARG A 71 10.61 -2.10 15.86
CA ARG A 71 10.73 -2.60 17.25
C ARG A 71 11.77 -3.71 17.36
N GLU A 72 11.80 -4.62 16.39
CA GLU A 72 12.75 -5.73 16.38
C GLU A 72 14.16 -5.28 16.03
N GLY A 73 14.30 -4.23 15.23
CA GLY A 73 15.59 -3.69 14.82
C GLY A 73 16.21 -2.70 15.78
N ALA A 74 15.49 -2.32 16.83
CA ALA A 74 15.97 -1.31 17.77
C ALA A 74 17.00 -1.86 18.80
#